data_db856cad236a2c52a260ad9ea1ad68c0
#
_entry.id   db856cad236a2c52a260ad9ea1ad68c0
#
_cell.length_a   1.000
_cell.length_b   1.000
_cell.length_c   1.000
_cell.angle_alpha   90.00
_cell.angle_beta   90.00
_cell.angle_gamma   90.00
#
_symmetry.space_group_name_H-M   'P 1'
#
loop_
_entity.id
_entity.type
_entity.pdbx_description
1 polymer ?
#
loop_
_entity_poly.entity_id
_entity_poly.type
_entity_poly.pdbx_seq_one_letter_code
_entity_poly.pdbx_strand_id
1 'polypeptide(L)'
;MARPAKALIDLDALRYNLKVAIDLSQYSKIMAVIKADAYGHGAIGVSKALSDNVDAFGVASIEEAIELREAGIKTPVHLLEGTFSDDEITIASKNNFSISCVNQKQKNAIIEAQISVPLNVWIFVDTGMHRLGITPEELISIYKDLSASDNVSDNIIIATHFSCADDLENDFTSTQLSRIKNAMKDLSVNTSFCNSAGLIGWPQTRADWNRLGIML
;
A
#
# COMPACT_ATOMS: atom_id res chain seq x y z
N MET A 1 -35.51 3.77 15.45
CA MET A 1 -35.96 2.56 14.74
C MET A 1 -34.75 1.97 14.02
N ALA A 2 -34.40 0.73 14.35
CA ALA A 2 -33.33 0.03 13.63
C ALA A 2 -33.86 -0.40 12.25
N ARG A 3 -33.08 -0.19 11.20
CA ARG A 3 -33.40 -0.71 9.87
C ARG A 3 -33.39 -2.25 9.92
N PRO A 4 -34.31 -2.95 9.25
CA PRO A 4 -34.30 -4.41 9.23
C PRO A 4 -33.21 -5.04 8.41
N ALA A 5 -32.48 -4.23 7.57
CA ALA A 5 -31.38 -4.70 6.78
C ALA A 5 -30.14 -4.97 7.64
N LYS A 6 -29.50 -6.12 7.42
CA LYS A 6 -28.23 -6.53 8.08
C LYS A 6 -27.24 -6.93 7.02
N ALA A 7 -25.97 -6.56 7.21
CA ALA A 7 -24.84 -7.15 6.52
C ALA A 7 -24.29 -8.30 7.37
N LEU A 8 -24.16 -9.47 6.79
CA LEU A 8 -23.52 -10.62 7.42
C LEU A 8 -22.13 -10.78 6.76
N ILE A 9 -21.10 -10.56 7.55
CA ILE A 9 -19.72 -10.67 7.05
C ILE A 9 -19.22 -12.09 7.31
N ASP A 10 -18.88 -12.79 6.24
CA ASP A 10 -18.33 -14.15 6.31
C ASP A 10 -16.80 -14.08 6.35
N LEU A 11 -16.23 -14.22 7.55
CA LEU A 11 -14.78 -14.16 7.77
C LEU A 11 -14.07 -15.40 7.21
N ASP A 12 -14.74 -16.52 7.02
CA ASP A 12 -14.16 -17.72 6.42
C ASP A 12 -14.04 -17.55 4.90
N ALA A 13 -15.00 -16.88 4.27
CA ALA A 13 -14.89 -16.47 2.87
C ALA A 13 -13.70 -15.51 2.65
N LEU A 14 -13.49 -14.55 3.55
CA LEU A 14 -12.32 -13.66 3.53
C LEU A 14 -11.00 -14.45 3.63
N ARG A 15 -10.91 -15.40 4.54
CA ARG A 15 -9.72 -16.27 4.67
C ARG A 15 -9.49 -17.13 3.42
N TYR A 16 -10.57 -17.63 2.84
CA TYR A 16 -10.48 -18.40 1.58
C TYR A 16 -9.98 -17.52 0.43
N ASN A 17 -10.52 -16.31 0.28
CA ASN A 17 -10.07 -15.37 -0.75
C ASN A 17 -8.60 -14.98 -0.55
N LEU A 18 -8.16 -14.74 0.70
CA LEU A 18 -6.77 -14.51 1.01
C LEU A 18 -5.88 -15.70 0.62
N LYS A 19 -6.32 -16.94 0.88
CA LYS A 19 -5.59 -18.13 0.47
C LYS A 19 -5.42 -18.19 -1.05
N VAL A 20 -6.46 -17.91 -1.81
CA VAL A 20 -6.38 -17.82 -3.29
C VAL A 20 -5.34 -16.76 -3.70
N ALA A 21 -5.33 -15.62 -3.02
CA ALA A 21 -4.36 -14.57 -3.29
C ALA A 21 -2.91 -14.99 -2.96
N ILE A 22 -2.70 -15.72 -1.86
CA ILE A 22 -1.39 -16.28 -1.47
C ILE A 22 -0.90 -17.25 -2.55
N ASP A 23 -1.76 -18.17 -2.97
CA ASP A 23 -1.43 -19.17 -4.00
C ASP A 23 -1.05 -18.50 -5.34
N LEU A 24 -1.74 -17.42 -5.72
CA LEU A 24 -1.41 -16.63 -6.91
C LEU A 24 -0.13 -15.80 -6.74
N SER A 25 0.14 -15.30 -5.54
CA SER A 25 1.30 -14.42 -5.25
C SER A 25 2.61 -15.19 -5.15
N GLN A 26 2.57 -16.49 -4.94
CA GLN A 26 3.73 -17.37 -4.76
C GLN A 26 4.61 -16.90 -3.57
N TYR A 27 5.76 -16.27 -3.84
CA TYR A 27 6.73 -15.83 -2.82
C TYR A 27 6.61 -14.35 -2.45
N SER A 28 5.66 -13.63 -3.05
CA SER A 28 5.48 -12.20 -2.78
C SER A 28 4.81 -11.98 -1.43
N LYS A 29 5.15 -10.88 -0.78
CA LYS A 29 4.46 -10.39 0.40
C LYS A 29 3.07 -9.86 0.06
N ILE A 30 2.16 -9.99 1.01
CA ILE A 30 0.76 -9.58 0.84
C ILE A 30 0.41 -8.45 1.80
N MET A 31 -0.06 -7.36 1.23
CA MET A 31 -0.74 -6.30 1.95
C MET A 31 -2.25 -6.42 1.73
N ALA A 32 -3.01 -6.70 2.80
CA ALA A 32 -4.46 -6.60 2.76
C ALA A 32 -4.88 -5.14 2.92
N VAL A 33 -5.53 -4.59 1.91
CA VAL A 33 -6.04 -3.21 1.93
C VAL A 33 -7.41 -3.20 2.58
N ILE A 34 -7.49 -2.61 3.77
CA ILE A 34 -8.68 -2.60 4.64
C ILE A 34 -9.16 -1.18 4.98
N LYS A 35 -8.83 -0.21 4.12
CA LYS A 35 -9.31 1.17 4.25
C LYS A 35 -10.83 1.27 4.17
N ALA A 36 -11.40 2.41 4.60
CA ALA A 36 -12.83 2.66 4.63
C ALA A 36 -13.59 1.53 5.35
N ASP A 37 -13.15 1.23 6.59
CA ASP A 37 -13.71 0.17 7.44
C ASP A 37 -13.72 -1.20 6.71
N ALA A 38 -12.60 -1.57 6.08
CA ALA A 38 -12.45 -2.75 5.23
C ALA A 38 -13.53 -2.80 4.12
N TYR A 39 -13.70 -1.69 3.40
CA TYR A 39 -14.74 -1.52 2.38
C TYR A 39 -16.16 -1.77 2.94
N GLY A 40 -16.37 -1.43 4.21
CA GLY A 40 -17.64 -1.60 4.93
C GLY A 40 -17.84 -2.98 5.59
N HIS A 41 -16.79 -3.83 5.61
CA HIS A 41 -16.84 -5.15 6.23
C HIS A 41 -16.44 -5.15 7.72
N GLY A 42 -15.99 -4.01 8.26
CA GLY A 42 -15.52 -3.90 9.64
C GLY A 42 -14.02 -4.17 9.78
N ALA A 43 -13.21 -3.10 9.75
CA ALA A 43 -11.74 -3.19 9.71
C ALA A 43 -11.15 -4.01 10.88
N ILE A 44 -11.68 -3.85 12.10
CA ILE A 44 -11.20 -4.59 13.27
C ILE A 44 -11.50 -6.10 13.14
N GLY A 45 -12.69 -6.48 12.68
CA GLY A 45 -13.08 -7.88 12.49
C GLY A 45 -12.22 -8.55 11.41
N VAL A 46 -12.12 -7.86 10.26
CA VAL A 46 -11.32 -8.32 9.11
C VAL A 46 -9.84 -8.42 9.47
N SER A 47 -9.26 -7.39 10.11
CA SER A 47 -7.84 -7.43 10.49
C SER A 47 -7.52 -8.57 11.45
N LYS A 48 -8.35 -8.81 12.47
CA LYS A 48 -8.18 -9.96 13.38
C LYS A 48 -8.25 -11.30 12.64
N ALA A 49 -9.14 -11.42 11.64
CA ALA A 49 -9.30 -12.65 10.87
C ALA A 49 -8.12 -12.94 9.94
N LEU A 50 -7.39 -11.91 9.47
CA LEU A 50 -6.35 -12.02 8.46
C LEU A 50 -4.92 -11.84 9.01
N SER A 51 -4.73 -11.33 10.23
CA SER A 51 -3.42 -10.92 10.80
C SER A 51 -2.31 -11.96 10.69
N ASP A 52 -2.65 -13.24 10.85
CA ASP A 52 -1.65 -14.33 10.85
C ASP A 52 -1.16 -14.71 9.45
N ASN A 53 -1.81 -14.20 8.41
CA ASN A 53 -1.58 -14.63 7.02
C ASN A 53 -1.29 -13.47 6.06
N VAL A 54 -1.11 -12.25 6.56
CA VAL A 54 -0.73 -11.09 5.77
C VAL A 54 0.53 -10.45 6.33
N ASP A 55 1.34 -9.85 5.46
CA ASP A 55 2.57 -9.16 5.86
C ASP A 55 2.32 -7.72 6.31
N ALA A 56 1.23 -7.11 5.85
CA ALA A 56 0.81 -5.77 6.26
C ALA A 56 -0.68 -5.53 5.99
N PHE A 57 -1.23 -4.52 6.67
CA PHE A 57 -2.50 -3.89 6.31
C PHE A 57 -2.27 -2.54 5.64
N GLY A 58 -3.07 -2.24 4.61
CA GLY A 58 -3.08 -0.93 3.96
C GLY A 58 -4.34 -0.17 4.32
N VAL A 59 -4.17 1.06 4.82
CA VAL A 59 -5.27 1.97 5.19
C VAL A 59 -5.13 3.31 4.48
N ALA A 60 -6.17 4.14 4.48
CA ALA A 60 -6.15 5.44 3.81
C ALA A 60 -5.60 6.55 4.69
N SER A 61 -5.89 6.54 5.99
CA SER A 61 -5.54 7.62 6.91
C SER A 61 -4.89 7.13 8.20
N ILE A 62 -4.31 8.07 8.93
CA ILE A 62 -3.64 7.79 10.21
C ILE A 62 -4.64 7.35 11.28
N GLU A 63 -5.87 7.86 11.25
CA GLU A 63 -6.92 7.49 12.19
C GLU A 63 -7.30 6.02 12.05
N GLU A 64 -7.45 5.53 10.81
CA GLU A 64 -7.70 4.11 10.55
C GLU A 64 -6.54 3.24 11.09
N ALA A 65 -5.29 3.69 10.92
CA ALA A 65 -4.13 2.98 11.46
C ALA A 65 -4.09 2.95 12.99
N ILE A 66 -4.44 4.06 13.64
CA ILE A 66 -4.52 4.18 15.10
C ILE A 66 -5.62 3.25 15.63
N GLU A 67 -6.80 3.24 15.03
CA GLU A 67 -7.91 2.36 15.39
C GLU A 67 -7.47 0.88 15.41
N LEU A 68 -6.71 0.46 14.42
CA LEU A 68 -6.16 -0.90 14.38
C LEU A 68 -5.19 -1.15 15.54
N ARG A 69 -4.31 -0.21 15.88
CA ARG A 69 -3.39 -0.34 17.02
C ARG A 69 -4.14 -0.40 18.35
N GLU A 70 -5.15 0.45 18.55
CA GLU A 70 -6.02 0.45 19.75
C GLU A 70 -6.80 -0.87 19.89
N ALA A 71 -7.19 -1.49 18.77
CA ALA A 71 -7.80 -2.82 18.74
C ALA A 71 -6.81 -3.97 18.98
N GLY A 72 -5.51 -3.66 19.21
CA GLY A 72 -4.45 -4.63 19.53
C GLY A 72 -3.81 -5.31 18.32
N ILE A 73 -4.06 -4.82 17.10
CA ILE A 73 -3.44 -5.34 15.87
C ILE A 73 -1.96 -4.95 15.85
N LYS A 74 -1.07 -5.93 15.77
CA LYS A 74 0.39 -5.76 15.74
C LYS A 74 0.98 -5.87 14.35
N THR A 75 0.25 -6.46 13.42
CA THR A 75 0.64 -6.55 12.00
C THR A 75 1.05 -5.17 11.48
N PRO A 76 2.10 -5.05 10.66
CA PRO A 76 2.50 -3.79 10.04
C PRO A 76 1.33 -3.08 9.36
N VAL A 77 1.29 -1.74 9.46
CA VAL A 77 0.26 -0.92 8.81
C VAL A 77 0.93 0.10 7.91
N HIS A 78 0.38 0.27 6.71
CA HIS A 78 0.85 1.19 5.69
C HIS A 78 -0.22 2.25 5.36
N LEU A 79 0.17 3.52 5.39
CA LEU A 79 -0.66 4.65 4.97
C LEU A 79 -0.55 4.83 3.45
N LEU A 80 -1.57 4.38 2.72
CA LEU A 80 -1.57 4.32 1.25
C LEU A 80 -1.49 5.69 0.56
N GLU A 81 -1.95 6.74 1.21
CA GLU A 81 -1.95 8.11 0.69
C GLU A 81 -0.84 8.98 1.31
N GLY A 82 -0.02 8.37 2.19
CA GLY A 82 0.96 9.07 3.01
C GLY A 82 0.32 9.82 4.15
N THR A 83 0.91 10.95 4.54
CA THR A 83 0.43 11.82 5.62
C THR A 83 -0.23 13.07 5.04
N PHE A 84 -1.30 13.53 5.67
CA PHE A 84 -2.02 14.77 5.28
C PHE A 84 -1.47 15.99 6.00
N SER A 85 -0.84 15.81 7.17
CA SER A 85 -0.15 16.86 7.92
C SER A 85 1.22 16.40 8.40
N ASP A 86 2.08 17.35 8.75
CA ASP A 86 3.45 17.07 9.22
C ASP A 86 3.44 16.38 10.59
N ASP A 87 2.45 16.63 11.43
CA ASP A 87 2.28 16.00 12.74
C ASP A 87 2.08 14.49 12.63
N GLU A 88 1.41 14.03 11.57
CA GLU A 88 1.16 12.61 11.33
C GLU A 88 2.45 11.82 11.09
N ILE A 89 3.52 12.46 10.60
CA ILE A 89 4.84 11.82 10.41
C ILE A 89 5.39 11.35 11.75
N THR A 90 5.27 12.19 12.78
CA THR A 90 5.71 11.85 14.14
C THR A 90 4.87 10.71 14.72
N ILE A 91 3.56 10.72 14.46
CA ILE A 91 2.64 9.66 14.91
C ILE A 91 2.97 8.35 14.18
N ALA A 92 3.19 8.39 12.87
CA ALA A 92 3.55 7.23 12.07
C ALA A 92 4.86 6.60 12.54
N SER A 93 5.89 7.41 12.80
CA SER A 93 7.18 6.97 13.35
C SER A 93 7.02 6.27 14.70
N LYS A 94 6.29 6.87 15.65
CA LYS A 94 6.06 6.31 16.98
C LYS A 94 5.29 4.99 16.99
N ASN A 95 4.37 4.80 16.02
CA ASN A 95 3.52 3.61 15.92
C ASN A 95 4.07 2.58 14.93
N ASN A 96 5.26 2.81 14.38
CA ASN A 96 5.87 1.96 13.36
C ASN A 96 4.93 1.72 12.17
N PHE A 97 4.31 2.80 11.67
CA PHE A 97 3.57 2.76 10.41
C PHE A 97 4.52 3.05 9.25
N SER A 98 4.34 2.36 8.15
CA SER A 98 4.96 2.75 6.88
C SER A 98 4.07 3.74 6.13
N ILE A 99 4.67 4.61 5.34
CA ILE A 99 3.95 5.68 4.65
C ILE A 99 4.28 5.73 3.17
N SER A 100 3.31 6.11 2.34
CA SER A 100 3.57 6.49 0.96
C SER A 100 4.14 7.92 0.89
N CYS A 101 5.07 8.13 -0.05
CA CYS A 101 5.48 9.43 -0.53
C CYS A 101 4.92 9.60 -1.95
N VAL A 102 3.94 10.49 -2.11
CA VAL A 102 3.17 10.64 -3.36
C VAL A 102 3.40 12.00 -4.05
N ASN A 103 4.16 12.88 -3.42
CA ASN A 103 4.50 14.21 -3.97
C ASN A 103 5.72 14.82 -3.27
N GLN A 104 6.22 15.90 -3.87
CA GLN A 104 7.39 16.64 -3.37
C GLN A 104 7.18 17.23 -1.96
N LYS A 105 5.95 17.67 -1.62
CA LYS A 105 5.65 18.21 -0.30
C LYS A 105 5.84 17.15 0.78
N GLN A 106 5.29 15.96 0.59
CA GLN A 106 5.46 14.85 1.53
C GLN A 106 6.94 14.43 1.63
N LYS A 107 7.68 14.36 0.51
CA LYS A 107 9.11 14.08 0.51
C LYS A 107 9.87 15.05 1.41
N ASN A 108 9.64 16.36 1.26
CA ASN A 108 10.29 17.38 2.08
C ASN A 108 9.91 17.25 3.55
N ALA A 109 8.64 17.07 3.86
CA ALA A 109 8.15 16.89 5.23
C ALA A 109 8.78 15.67 5.91
N ILE A 110 8.94 14.54 5.22
CA ILE A 110 9.61 13.34 5.74
C ILE A 110 11.07 13.65 6.08
N ILE A 111 11.80 14.32 5.19
CA ILE A 111 13.22 14.63 5.39
C ILE A 111 13.42 15.61 6.54
N GLU A 112 12.55 16.60 6.69
CA GLU A 112 12.65 17.67 7.68
C GLU A 112 12.06 17.27 9.05
N ALA A 113 11.36 16.12 9.13
CA ALA A 113 10.68 15.69 10.36
C ALA A 113 11.66 15.46 11.52
N GLN A 114 11.21 15.83 12.72
CA GLN A 114 11.95 15.56 13.95
C GLN A 114 11.44 14.24 14.56
N ILE A 115 11.98 13.13 14.08
CA ILE A 115 11.61 11.77 14.52
C ILE A 115 12.84 11.00 15.00
N SER A 116 12.61 10.01 15.88
CA SER A 116 13.69 9.19 16.45
C SER A 116 13.73 7.76 15.88
N VAL A 117 12.66 7.35 15.20
CA VAL A 117 12.56 6.04 14.57
C VAL A 117 12.36 6.26 13.06
N PRO A 118 13.31 5.79 12.23
CA PRO A 118 13.18 5.93 10.79
C PRO A 118 11.92 5.26 10.23
N LEU A 119 11.33 5.87 9.22
CA LEU A 119 10.12 5.40 8.55
C LEU A 119 10.43 4.45 7.40
N ASN A 120 9.62 3.41 7.24
CA ASN A 120 9.55 2.65 5.99
C ASN A 120 8.73 3.44 4.97
N VAL A 121 9.37 3.90 3.90
CA VAL A 121 8.74 4.76 2.90
C VAL A 121 8.49 3.99 1.60
N TRP A 122 7.29 4.17 1.03
CA TRP A 122 6.95 3.69 -0.29
C TRP A 122 6.84 4.88 -1.25
N ILE A 123 7.70 4.95 -2.25
CA ILE A 123 7.60 5.99 -3.29
C ILE A 123 6.54 5.56 -4.29
N PHE A 124 5.45 6.32 -4.37
CA PHE A 124 4.35 6.03 -5.25
C PHE A 124 4.50 6.80 -6.57
N VAL A 125 4.56 6.08 -7.70
CA VAL A 125 4.77 6.66 -9.03
C VAL A 125 3.47 6.60 -9.82
N ASP A 126 3.01 7.74 -10.32
CA ASP A 126 1.88 7.81 -11.24
C ASP A 126 2.33 7.42 -12.65
N THR A 127 1.95 6.25 -13.07
CA THR A 127 2.24 5.73 -14.41
C THR A 127 1.11 5.92 -15.41
N GLY A 128 0.04 6.62 -15.01
CA GLY A 128 -1.07 6.94 -15.90
C GLY A 128 -2.47 6.80 -15.30
N MET A 129 -2.59 6.54 -13.98
CA MET A 129 -3.90 6.58 -13.31
C MET A 129 -4.35 8.00 -12.97
N HIS A 130 -3.39 8.93 -12.81
CA HIS A 130 -3.62 10.37 -12.56
C HIS A 130 -4.49 10.65 -11.32
N ARG A 131 -4.27 9.88 -10.25
CA ARG A 131 -4.93 10.07 -8.98
C ARG A 131 -3.98 10.59 -7.89
N LEU A 132 -2.85 9.93 -7.72
CA LEU A 132 -1.77 10.31 -6.80
C LEU A 132 -0.46 9.63 -7.24
N GLY A 133 0.65 10.20 -6.80
CA GLY A 133 2.00 9.70 -7.12
C GLY A 133 2.85 10.79 -7.76
N ILE A 134 4.15 10.65 -7.64
CA ILE A 134 5.14 11.46 -8.36
C ILE A 134 5.18 11.05 -9.83
N THR A 135 5.72 11.90 -10.69
CA THR A 135 5.94 11.52 -12.08
C THR A 135 7.10 10.51 -12.21
N PRO A 136 7.14 9.69 -13.27
CA PRO A 136 8.27 8.77 -13.51
C PRO A 136 9.62 9.47 -13.57
N GLU A 137 9.67 10.71 -14.08
CA GLU A 137 10.88 11.53 -14.23
C GLU A 137 11.44 11.99 -12.88
N GLU A 138 10.59 12.19 -11.87
CA GLU A 138 10.97 12.61 -10.52
C GLU A 138 11.55 11.47 -9.69
N LEU A 139 11.29 10.20 -10.06
CA LEU A 139 11.58 9.02 -9.23
C LEU A 139 13.01 8.97 -8.73
N ILE A 140 13.98 9.11 -9.62
CA ILE A 140 15.41 8.97 -9.27
C ILE A 140 15.87 10.05 -8.30
N SER A 141 15.40 11.29 -8.49
CA SER A 141 15.73 12.39 -7.58
C SER A 141 15.14 12.19 -6.20
N ILE A 142 13.85 11.86 -6.14
CA ILE A 142 13.13 11.63 -4.86
C ILE A 142 13.70 10.43 -4.12
N TYR A 143 14.03 9.34 -4.85
CA TYR A 143 14.66 8.17 -4.26
C TYR A 143 16.01 8.52 -3.62
N LYS A 144 16.87 9.29 -4.32
CA LYS A 144 18.16 9.73 -3.78
C LYS A 144 18.00 10.60 -2.54
N ASP A 145 17.09 11.55 -2.57
CA ASP A 145 16.85 12.45 -1.45
C ASP A 145 16.37 11.67 -0.21
N LEU A 146 15.40 10.77 -0.39
CA LEU A 146 14.86 9.95 0.71
C LEU A 146 15.89 8.95 1.24
N SER A 147 16.66 8.29 0.36
CA SER A 147 17.67 7.30 0.77
C SER A 147 18.87 7.92 1.49
N ALA A 148 19.09 9.23 1.34
CA ALA A 148 20.13 9.97 2.05
C ALA A 148 19.66 10.52 3.41
N SER A 149 18.39 10.37 3.76
CA SER A 149 17.82 10.90 5.00
C SER A 149 17.84 9.89 6.14
N ASP A 150 18.36 10.29 7.30
CA ASP A 150 18.33 9.49 8.53
C ASP A 150 16.88 9.18 9.02
N ASN A 151 15.89 9.91 8.51
CA ASN A 151 14.47 9.69 8.82
C ASN A 151 13.85 8.53 8.03
N VAL A 152 14.56 7.96 7.06
CA VAL A 152 14.06 6.90 6.18
C VAL A 152 14.89 5.64 6.37
N SER A 153 14.23 4.50 6.52
CA SER A 153 14.92 3.20 6.61
C SER A 153 15.51 2.79 5.24
N ASP A 154 16.48 1.89 5.27
CA ASP A 154 17.12 1.36 4.05
C ASP A 154 16.15 0.62 3.11
N ASN A 155 14.95 0.30 3.58
CA ASN A 155 13.96 -0.47 2.83
C ASN A 155 12.92 0.44 2.16
N ILE A 156 13.34 1.21 1.16
CA ILE A 156 12.41 1.97 0.30
C ILE A 156 11.77 1.01 -0.71
N ILE A 157 10.46 1.13 -0.88
CA ILE A 157 9.68 0.35 -1.85
C ILE A 157 9.17 1.29 -2.95
N ILE A 158 9.27 0.88 -4.21
CA ILE A 158 8.69 1.62 -5.32
C ILE A 158 7.35 0.98 -5.70
N ALA A 159 6.31 1.80 -5.75
CA ALA A 159 4.97 1.34 -6.03
C ALA A 159 4.30 2.15 -7.16
N THR A 160 3.34 1.53 -7.84
CA THR A 160 2.40 2.19 -8.75
C THR A 160 1.01 1.58 -8.58
N HIS A 161 0.00 2.14 -9.24
CA HIS A 161 -1.36 1.58 -9.26
C HIS A 161 -1.92 1.56 -10.67
N PHE A 162 -2.46 0.40 -11.08
CA PHE A 162 -3.07 0.23 -12.39
C PHE A 162 -4.49 0.76 -12.40
N SER A 163 -4.82 1.51 -13.45
CA SER A 163 -6.12 2.18 -13.59
C SER A 163 -7.22 1.24 -14.10
N CYS A 164 -6.87 0.26 -14.91
CA CYS A 164 -7.82 -0.60 -15.64
C CYS A 164 -7.34 -2.06 -15.75
N ALA A 165 -6.70 -2.60 -14.71
CA ALA A 165 -6.23 -3.98 -14.72
C ALA A 165 -7.36 -5.03 -14.69
N ASP A 166 -8.59 -4.61 -14.46
CA ASP A 166 -9.82 -5.41 -14.58
C ASP A 166 -10.28 -5.61 -16.02
N ASP A 167 -9.82 -4.78 -16.95
CA ASP A 167 -10.07 -4.92 -18.39
C ASP A 167 -8.88 -5.61 -19.07
N LEU A 168 -8.99 -6.90 -19.33
CA LEU A 168 -7.92 -7.72 -19.92
C LEU A 168 -7.72 -7.45 -21.42
N GLU A 169 -8.70 -6.83 -22.08
CA GLU A 169 -8.62 -6.45 -23.51
C GLU A 169 -7.90 -5.10 -23.69
N ASN A 170 -7.59 -4.40 -22.60
CA ASN A 170 -6.97 -3.08 -22.63
C ASN A 170 -5.48 -3.14 -22.29
N ASP A 171 -4.64 -2.83 -23.26
CA ASP A 171 -3.17 -2.86 -23.11
C ASP A 171 -2.58 -1.79 -22.18
N PHE A 172 -3.40 -0.92 -21.60
CA PHE A 172 -2.90 0.18 -20.80
C PHE A 172 -2.18 -0.29 -19.52
N THR A 173 -2.60 -1.41 -18.94
CA THR A 173 -1.89 -2.05 -17.82
C THR A 173 -0.45 -2.42 -18.19
N SER A 174 -0.23 -2.97 -19.39
CA SER A 174 1.12 -3.25 -19.90
C SER A 174 1.93 -1.97 -20.14
N THR A 175 1.26 -0.91 -20.61
CA THR A 175 1.87 0.41 -20.79
C THR A 175 2.33 1.00 -19.45
N GLN A 176 1.47 0.96 -18.42
CA GLN A 176 1.83 1.42 -17.07
C GLN A 176 2.99 0.60 -16.47
N LEU A 177 2.97 -0.73 -16.65
CA LEU A 177 4.06 -1.60 -16.21
C LEU A 177 5.40 -1.25 -16.90
N SER A 178 5.35 -0.98 -18.19
CA SER A 178 6.55 -0.57 -18.96
C SER A 178 7.08 0.78 -18.48
N ARG A 179 6.21 1.74 -18.20
CA ARG A 179 6.60 3.06 -17.67
C ARG A 179 7.33 2.94 -16.33
N ILE A 180 6.80 2.18 -15.38
CA ILE A 180 7.46 2.03 -14.07
C ILE A 180 8.79 1.29 -14.20
N LYS A 181 8.86 0.21 -14.97
CA LYS A 181 10.11 -0.53 -15.20
C LYS A 181 11.19 0.34 -15.84
N ASN A 182 10.82 1.19 -16.78
CA ASN A 182 11.75 2.13 -17.41
C ASN A 182 12.23 3.21 -16.42
N ALA A 183 11.31 3.76 -15.60
CA ALA A 183 11.67 4.79 -14.63
C ALA A 183 12.64 4.27 -13.56
N MET A 184 12.54 2.99 -13.18
CA MET A 184 13.35 2.39 -12.12
C MET A 184 14.49 1.49 -12.62
N LYS A 185 14.81 1.51 -13.92
CA LYS A 185 15.77 0.58 -14.55
C LYS A 185 17.14 0.51 -13.87
N ASP A 186 17.57 1.60 -13.25
CA ASP A 186 18.87 1.72 -12.58
C ASP A 186 18.79 1.52 -11.06
N LEU A 187 17.62 1.09 -10.53
CA LEU A 187 17.37 0.85 -9.12
C LEU A 187 17.19 -0.65 -8.85
N SER A 188 17.80 -1.10 -7.76
CA SER A 188 17.63 -2.46 -7.25
C SER A 188 16.95 -2.37 -5.88
N VAL A 189 15.63 -2.31 -5.88
CA VAL A 189 14.78 -2.10 -4.68
C VAL A 189 13.55 -2.98 -4.72
N ASN A 190 12.91 -3.18 -3.58
CA ASN A 190 11.62 -3.86 -3.51
C ASN A 190 10.52 -3.08 -4.24
N THR A 191 9.58 -3.78 -4.80
CA THR A 191 8.55 -3.22 -5.67
C THR A 191 7.14 -3.69 -5.32
N SER A 192 6.15 -2.86 -5.67
CA SER A 192 4.73 -3.20 -5.49
C SER A 192 3.88 -2.60 -6.61
N PHE A 193 3.43 -3.40 -7.54
CA PHE A 193 2.71 -2.90 -8.72
C PHE A 193 1.24 -3.28 -8.70
N CYS A 194 0.90 -4.57 -8.54
CA CYS A 194 -0.46 -5.02 -8.74
C CYS A 194 -1.41 -4.69 -7.58
N ASN A 195 -2.63 -4.38 -7.98
CA ASN A 195 -3.84 -4.44 -7.17
C ASN A 195 -4.48 -5.84 -7.32
N SER A 196 -5.70 -6.04 -6.80
CA SER A 196 -6.43 -7.31 -6.91
C SER A 196 -6.59 -7.80 -8.35
N ALA A 197 -6.99 -6.91 -9.26
CA ALA A 197 -7.18 -7.25 -10.67
C ALA A 197 -5.84 -7.58 -11.35
N GLY A 198 -4.78 -6.83 -11.05
CA GLY A 198 -3.43 -7.12 -11.53
C GLY A 198 -2.93 -8.49 -11.07
N LEU A 199 -3.18 -8.86 -9.80
CA LEU A 199 -2.78 -10.17 -9.28
C LEU A 199 -3.46 -11.32 -10.04
N ILE A 200 -4.75 -11.18 -10.32
CA ILE A 200 -5.56 -12.22 -10.98
C ILE A 200 -5.24 -12.31 -12.46
N GLY A 201 -5.33 -11.20 -13.18
CA GLY A 201 -5.33 -11.17 -14.65
C GLY A 201 -3.96 -10.92 -15.31
N TRP A 202 -2.98 -10.38 -14.56
CA TRP A 202 -1.71 -9.92 -15.12
C TRP A 202 -0.50 -10.49 -14.36
N PRO A 203 -0.15 -11.79 -14.51
CA PRO A 203 0.93 -12.43 -13.76
C PRO A 203 2.26 -11.66 -13.80
N GLN A 204 2.56 -10.96 -14.91
CA GLN A 204 3.78 -10.16 -15.08
C GLN A 204 3.84 -8.90 -14.22
N THR A 205 2.74 -8.53 -13.54
CA THR A 205 2.66 -7.38 -12.64
C THR A 205 2.92 -7.73 -11.18
N ARG A 206 2.98 -9.03 -10.87
CA ARG A 206 3.32 -9.53 -9.54
C ARG A 206 4.75 -9.12 -9.21
N ALA A 207 4.96 -8.62 -8.00
CA ALA A 207 6.21 -8.01 -7.57
C ALA A 207 6.55 -8.47 -6.15
N ASP A 208 7.49 -7.82 -5.45
CA ASP A 208 7.85 -8.20 -4.08
C ASP A 208 6.67 -8.06 -3.10
N TRP A 209 5.78 -7.12 -3.38
CA TRP A 209 4.55 -6.88 -2.64
C TRP A 209 3.33 -6.82 -3.55
N ASN A 210 2.25 -7.47 -3.15
CA ASN A 210 0.94 -7.38 -3.81
C ASN A 210 -0.08 -6.73 -2.86
N ARG A 211 -0.86 -5.76 -3.35
CA ARG A 211 -1.83 -4.99 -2.55
C ARG A 211 -3.26 -5.41 -2.92
N LEU A 212 -3.88 -6.12 -2.01
CA LEU A 212 -5.16 -6.78 -2.23
C LEU A 212 -6.26 -6.11 -1.40
N GLY A 213 -7.32 -5.70 -2.04
CA GLY A 213 -8.49 -5.12 -1.39
C GLY A 213 -9.76 -5.78 -1.90
N ILE A 214 -10.20 -5.40 -3.09
CA ILE A 214 -11.50 -5.78 -3.63
C ILE A 214 -11.69 -7.29 -3.85
N MET A 215 -10.63 -8.07 -3.90
CA MET A 215 -10.74 -9.53 -4.02
C MET A 215 -10.88 -10.24 -2.67
N LEU A 216 -10.63 -9.56 -1.57
CA LEU A 216 -10.82 -10.08 -0.22
C LEU A 216 -12.27 -9.88 0.22
#